data_187f52086b760b4654bbc384503042af
#
_entry.id   187f52086b760b4654bbc384503042af
#
_cell.length_a   1.000
_cell.length_b   1.000
_cell.length_c   1.000
_cell.angle_alpha   90.00
_cell.angle_beta   90.00
_cell.angle_gamma   90.00
#
_symmetry.space_group_name_H-M   'P 1'
#
loop_
_entity.id
_entity.type
_entity.pdbx_description
1 polymer ?
#
loop_
_entity_poly.entity_id
_entity_poly.type
_entity_poly.pdbx_seq_one_letter_code
_entity_poly.pdbx_strand_id
1 'polypeptide(L)'
;MAIAAMEFTTRSNNNALRGVYPIMTSAERHEARYQRRKAKRDAHRAARIGKYDNYDRCTSVSAIMEANWAARKGVMWKGSVARYNMRSFRNARQSHRLLAEGKDTRQGYYNFKIVERGKLRDVHSLHYAERVIRRSVCTNAMVPILSNGLIYDNGASLDGKGISFAIDRCATMLHRYWRKYRDNEGYVLVIDFRKYFDNIQHEPMFEVYDRHFHDQRLNRLCRAFVTGTGAQGLYIGPEDSQISAIAYPSKIDHLIKDVWRIKEFERYMDDSVLIMRSKEDLIKVRDALFAEYAKQGIILNPKKTQIVKLSRGFTFLKTQFFLMEGGRVLQKPCREATIRQRQKLKSFRRFVAEGKMIIKEAGCSYMSWRGYMEHKDAHRTVRNMDNLFFNLFHTKPWIKMKTTKTKGVNKRWQIILT
;
A
#
# COMPACT_ATOMS: atom_id res chain seq x y z
N MET A 1 -1.32 11.23 69.60
CA MET A 1 -2.64 10.59 69.82
C MET A 1 -3.72 11.57 69.38
N ALA A 2 -4.55 11.18 68.45
CA ALA A 2 -5.80 11.74 67.95
C ALA A 2 -5.79 11.98 66.45
N ILE A 3 -5.84 10.89 65.71
CA ILE A 3 -6.32 10.86 64.33
C ILE A 3 -7.25 9.64 64.26
N ALA A 4 -8.52 9.84 64.39
CA ALA A 4 -9.59 8.89 64.05
C ALA A 4 -10.92 9.45 64.51
N ALA A 5 -11.58 10.16 63.62
CA ALA A 5 -13.06 10.36 63.60
C ALA A 5 -13.45 11.48 62.62
N MET A 6 -13.47 11.20 61.36
CA MET A 6 -14.23 12.05 60.39
C MET A 6 -14.38 11.32 59.05
N GLU A 7 -14.96 10.14 59.10
CA GLU A 7 -15.51 9.48 57.91
C GLU A 7 -16.83 8.84 58.33
N PHE A 8 -17.92 9.58 58.18
CA PHE A 8 -19.29 9.02 58.10
C PHE A 8 -20.31 10.18 58.13
N THR A 9 -20.42 10.98 57.07
CA THR A 9 -21.63 11.75 56.79
C THR A 9 -21.58 12.46 55.42
N THR A 10 -21.44 11.70 54.33
CA THR A 10 -21.65 12.24 52.97
C THR A 10 -22.31 11.24 52.04
N ARG A 11 -23.26 10.45 52.52
CA ARG A 11 -24.03 9.53 51.68
C ARG A 11 -25.53 9.88 51.57
N SER A 12 -25.95 11.07 51.90
CA SER A 12 -27.39 11.38 51.96
C SER A 12 -27.87 12.54 51.05
N ASN A 13 -27.04 13.14 50.18
CA ASN A 13 -27.56 14.31 49.38
C ASN A 13 -27.38 14.20 47.86
N ASN A 14 -27.09 13.00 47.31
CA ASN A 14 -26.99 12.88 45.87
C ASN A 14 -28.28 12.52 45.13
N ASN A 15 -29.42 12.39 45.83
CA ASN A 15 -30.72 12.11 45.19
C ASN A 15 -31.57 13.36 44.91
N ALA A 16 -31.22 14.52 45.45
CA ALA A 16 -31.99 15.76 45.24
C ALA A 16 -31.67 16.52 43.92
N LEU A 17 -30.53 16.16 43.21
CA LEU A 17 -30.15 16.81 41.98
C LEU A 17 -30.51 15.99 40.70
N ARG A 18 -31.25 14.89 40.84
CA ARG A 18 -31.71 14.08 39.69
C ARG A 18 -32.92 14.63 38.95
N GLY A 19 -33.50 15.74 39.40
CA GLY A 19 -34.78 16.29 38.95
C GLY A 19 -34.72 17.40 37.89
N VAL A 20 -33.54 17.87 37.43
CA VAL A 20 -33.46 19.09 36.62
C VAL A 20 -32.93 18.87 35.20
N TYR A 21 -32.44 17.71 34.85
CA TYR A 21 -32.01 17.46 33.48
C TYR A 21 -33.10 16.72 32.69
N PRO A 22 -33.56 17.28 31.54
CA PRO A 22 -34.53 16.56 30.70
C PRO A 22 -33.93 15.21 30.29
N ILE A 23 -34.71 14.13 30.54
CA ILE A 23 -34.31 12.76 30.15
C ILE A 23 -34.31 12.72 28.63
N MET A 24 -33.12 12.77 28.03
CA MET A 24 -32.96 12.68 26.59
C MET A 24 -33.59 11.38 26.07
N THR A 25 -34.35 11.46 25.00
CA THR A 25 -34.90 10.34 24.28
C THR A 25 -33.77 9.45 23.68
N SER A 26 -34.09 8.25 23.25
CA SER A 26 -33.11 7.36 22.57
C SER A 26 -32.59 8.02 21.29
N ALA A 27 -33.43 8.73 20.53
CA ALA A 27 -33.05 9.44 19.30
C ALA A 27 -32.08 10.59 19.60
N GLU A 28 -32.36 11.41 20.61
CA GLU A 28 -31.48 12.52 21.04
C GLU A 28 -30.14 12.03 21.53
N ARG A 29 -30.10 10.91 22.28
CA ARG A 29 -28.84 10.28 22.69
C ARG A 29 -28.04 9.73 21.50
N HIS A 30 -28.72 9.20 20.48
CA HIS A 30 -28.08 8.74 19.24
C HIS A 30 -27.47 9.91 18.47
N GLU A 31 -28.25 10.99 18.29
CA GLU A 31 -27.80 12.20 17.61
C GLU A 31 -26.64 12.88 18.36
N ALA A 32 -26.71 13.02 19.67
CA ALA A 32 -25.62 13.57 20.48
C ALA A 32 -24.31 12.72 20.39
N ARG A 33 -24.45 11.40 20.28
CA ARG A 33 -23.30 10.50 20.02
C ARG A 33 -22.74 10.68 18.61
N TYR A 34 -23.61 10.82 17.63
CA TYR A 34 -23.21 11.09 16.24
C TYR A 34 -22.45 12.40 16.13
N GLN A 35 -22.99 13.49 16.68
CA GLN A 35 -22.37 14.83 16.65
C GLN A 35 -21.01 14.86 17.37
N ARG A 36 -20.90 14.21 18.54
CA ARG A 36 -19.61 14.09 19.24
C ARG A 36 -18.57 13.32 18.42
N ARG A 37 -18.96 12.23 17.76
CA ARG A 37 -18.06 11.47 16.88
C ARG A 37 -17.67 12.27 15.64
N LYS A 38 -18.61 13.03 15.08
CA LYS A 38 -18.37 13.94 13.96
C LYS A 38 -17.38 15.02 14.34
N ALA A 39 -17.65 15.76 15.41
CA ALA A 39 -16.75 16.81 15.91
C ALA A 39 -15.33 16.29 16.19
N LYS A 40 -15.20 15.11 16.80
CA LYS A 40 -13.90 14.48 17.04
C LYS A 40 -13.17 14.16 15.73
N ARG A 41 -13.86 13.63 14.72
CA ARG A 41 -13.26 13.37 13.39
C ARG A 41 -12.82 14.67 12.72
N ASP A 42 -13.67 15.70 12.76
CA ASP A 42 -13.39 17.00 12.15
C ASP A 42 -12.20 17.69 12.83
N ALA A 43 -12.12 17.64 14.16
CA ALA A 43 -10.96 18.13 14.91
C ALA A 43 -9.66 17.40 14.56
N HIS A 44 -9.70 16.06 14.47
CA HIS A 44 -8.54 15.27 14.03
C HIS A 44 -8.12 15.60 12.59
N ARG A 45 -9.10 15.81 11.71
CA ARG A 45 -8.83 16.21 10.32
C ARG A 45 -8.20 17.60 10.28
N ALA A 46 -8.75 18.58 10.99
CA ALA A 46 -8.21 19.93 11.05
C ALA A 46 -6.79 19.97 11.62
N ALA A 47 -6.53 19.25 12.71
CA ALA A 47 -5.19 19.14 13.29
C ALA A 47 -4.18 18.51 12.32
N ARG A 48 -4.59 17.49 11.55
CA ARG A 48 -3.74 16.87 10.55
C ARG A 48 -3.45 17.81 9.38
N ILE A 49 -4.47 18.51 8.85
CA ILE A 49 -4.31 19.51 7.81
C ILE A 49 -3.36 20.60 8.30
N GLY A 50 -3.60 21.22 9.45
CA GLY A 50 -2.73 22.25 10.01
C GLY A 50 -1.27 21.80 10.22
N LYS A 51 -1.06 20.50 10.47
CA LYS A 51 0.29 19.93 10.63
C LYS A 51 1.00 19.67 9.30
N TYR A 52 0.32 19.13 8.29
CA TYR A 52 0.93 18.58 7.08
C TYR A 52 0.65 19.39 5.82
N ASP A 53 -0.43 20.17 5.76
CA ASP A 53 -0.74 21.07 4.64
C ASP A 53 0.01 22.38 4.81
N ASN A 54 1.33 22.29 4.70
CA ASN A 54 2.24 23.41 4.97
C ASN A 54 3.46 23.32 4.07
N TYR A 55 3.52 24.21 3.10
CA TYR A 55 4.60 24.30 2.12
C TYR A 55 5.97 24.50 2.78
N ASP A 56 6.08 25.46 3.69
CA ASP A 56 7.38 25.83 4.28
C ASP A 56 7.94 24.69 5.14
N ARG A 57 7.08 23.91 5.77
CA ARG A 57 7.48 22.71 6.51
C ARG A 57 8.09 21.66 5.60
N CYS A 58 7.43 21.29 4.51
CA CYS A 58 7.88 20.20 3.64
C CYS A 58 9.06 20.61 2.73
N THR A 59 9.29 21.92 2.55
CA THR A 59 10.41 22.46 1.78
C THR A 59 11.56 23.01 2.64
N SER A 60 11.46 22.92 3.98
CA SER A 60 12.52 23.35 4.87
C SER A 60 13.82 22.59 4.67
N VAL A 61 14.95 23.21 5.00
CA VAL A 61 16.28 22.58 4.89
C VAL A 61 16.35 21.29 5.71
N SER A 62 15.77 21.27 6.92
CA SER A 62 15.71 20.08 7.77
C SER A 62 14.93 18.95 7.14
N ALA A 63 13.74 19.22 6.59
CA ALA A 63 12.92 18.22 5.92
C ALA A 63 13.60 17.63 4.67
N ILE A 64 14.28 18.48 3.87
CA ILE A 64 15.05 18.04 2.72
C ILE A 64 16.25 17.17 3.15
N MET A 65 16.93 17.50 4.24
CA MET A 65 18.02 16.70 4.80
C MET A 65 17.53 15.34 5.29
N GLU A 66 16.42 15.28 6.02
CA GLU A 66 15.79 14.03 6.46
C GLU A 66 15.37 13.16 5.27
N ALA A 67 14.77 13.77 4.25
CA ALA A 67 14.43 13.11 3.00
C ALA A 67 15.65 12.53 2.29
N ASN A 68 16.77 13.26 2.28
CA ASN A 68 18.04 12.75 1.74
C ASN A 68 18.54 11.53 2.52
N TRP A 69 18.50 11.55 3.85
CA TRP A 69 18.89 10.40 4.66
C TRP A 69 18.03 9.16 4.40
N ALA A 70 16.75 9.36 4.15
CA ALA A 70 15.85 8.27 3.76
C ALA A 70 16.12 7.78 2.34
N ALA A 71 16.29 8.71 1.38
CA ALA A 71 16.43 8.38 -0.05
C ALA A 71 17.75 7.69 -0.40
N ARG A 72 18.84 7.92 0.37
CA ARG A 72 20.18 7.33 0.12
C ARG A 72 20.31 5.88 0.59
N LYS A 73 19.39 5.38 1.43
CA LYS A 73 19.46 4.02 1.98
C LYS A 73 19.51 2.98 0.86
N GLY A 74 20.54 2.12 0.88
CA GLY A 74 20.73 1.05 -0.10
C GLY A 74 21.21 1.47 -1.49
N VAL A 75 21.44 2.78 -1.73
CA VAL A 75 21.87 3.31 -3.05
C VAL A 75 23.10 4.20 -2.99
N MET A 76 23.82 4.25 -1.87
CA MET A 76 25.04 5.06 -1.70
C MET A 76 26.17 4.71 -2.66
N TRP A 77 26.16 3.49 -3.21
CA TRP A 77 27.10 3.04 -4.23
C TRP A 77 26.96 3.75 -5.58
N LYS A 78 25.82 4.43 -5.83
CA LYS A 78 25.61 5.19 -7.06
C LYS A 78 26.34 6.53 -7.00
N GLY A 79 27.17 6.83 -8.00
CA GLY A 79 27.97 8.04 -8.06
C GLY A 79 27.18 9.35 -7.94
N SER A 80 25.94 9.43 -8.50
CA SER A 80 25.07 10.60 -8.32
C SER A 80 24.64 10.82 -6.88
N VAL A 81 24.35 9.72 -6.14
CA VAL A 81 23.98 9.77 -4.73
C VAL A 81 25.20 10.16 -3.87
N ALA A 82 26.37 9.55 -4.13
CA ALA A 82 27.60 9.88 -3.43
C ALA A 82 27.95 11.37 -3.60
N ARG A 83 27.97 11.88 -4.84
CA ARG A 83 28.25 13.31 -5.13
C ARG A 83 27.28 14.26 -4.42
N TYR A 84 25.98 13.96 -4.39
CA TYR A 84 25.01 14.78 -3.66
C TYR A 84 25.32 14.80 -2.16
N ASN A 85 25.64 13.64 -1.58
CA ASN A 85 25.88 13.50 -0.14
C ASN A 85 27.18 14.19 0.33
N MET A 86 28.21 14.31 -0.52
CA MET A 86 29.44 15.07 -0.20
C MET A 86 29.15 16.54 0.15
N ARG A 87 28.08 17.13 -0.40
CA ARG A 87 27.67 18.52 -0.17
C ARG A 87 26.19 18.60 0.24
N SER A 88 25.71 17.65 1.01
CA SER A 88 24.28 17.46 1.29
C SER A 88 23.61 18.70 1.88
N PHE A 89 24.23 19.38 2.84
CA PHE A 89 23.69 20.60 3.44
C PHE A 89 23.62 21.77 2.43
N ARG A 90 24.67 21.97 1.65
CA ARG A 90 24.69 23.00 0.57
C ARG A 90 23.60 22.73 -0.45
N ASN A 91 23.45 21.48 -0.86
CA ASN A 91 22.44 21.08 -1.83
C ASN A 91 21.02 21.23 -1.27
N ALA A 92 20.79 20.91 0.01
CA ALA A 92 19.52 21.12 0.67
C ALA A 92 19.16 22.61 0.77
N ARG A 93 20.11 23.48 1.16
CA ARG A 93 19.93 24.95 1.17
C ARG A 93 19.60 25.49 -0.22
N GLN A 94 20.30 25.01 -1.25
CA GLN A 94 20.06 25.44 -2.62
C GLN A 94 18.64 25.02 -3.08
N SER A 95 18.21 23.77 -2.79
CA SER A 95 16.86 23.31 -3.11
C SER A 95 15.80 24.13 -2.38
N HIS A 96 16.00 24.38 -1.08
CA HIS A 96 15.11 25.24 -0.31
C HIS A 96 14.99 26.65 -0.89
N ARG A 97 16.11 27.29 -1.25
CA ARG A 97 16.12 28.63 -1.87
C ARG A 97 15.32 28.66 -3.18
N LEU A 98 15.60 27.70 -4.10
CA LEU A 98 14.87 27.62 -5.37
C LEU A 98 13.36 27.45 -5.15
N LEU A 99 12.96 26.61 -4.20
CA LEU A 99 11.54 26.42 -3.86
C LEU A 99 10.94 27.67 -3.24
N ALA A 100 11.65 28.36 -2.34
CA ALA A 100 11.18 29.62 -1.72
C ALA A 100 11.01 30.74 -2.77
N GLU A 101 11.88 30.78 -3.79
CA GLU A 101 11.79 31.70 -4.93
C GLU A 101 10.71 31.26 -5.97
N GLY A 102 10.01 30.16 -5.75
CA GLY A 102 9.03 29.61 -6.69
C GLY A 102 9.61 29.08 -7.99
N LYS A 103 10.91 28.81 -8.05
CA LYS A 103 11.58 28.30 -9.25
C LYS A 103 11.30 26.83 -9.47
N ASP A 104 11.22 26.45 -10.74
CA ASP A 104 11.08 25.03 -11.10
C ASP A 104 12.35 24.24 -10.70
N THR A 105 12.15 23.19 -9.93
CA THR A 105 13.24 22.32 -9.44
C THR A 105 13.32 21.00 -10.21
N ARG A 106 12.46 20.80 -11.21
CA ARG A 106 12.48 19.62 -12.07
C ARG A 106 13.72 19.60 -12.94
N GLN A 107 14.36 18.44 -13.03
CA GLN A 107 15.61 18.26 -13.80
C GLN A 107 15.42 17.28 -14.97
N GLY A 108 14.17 16.87 -15.23
CA GLY A 108 13.86 15.85 -16.24
C GLY A 108 14.11 14.43 -15.71
N TYR A 109 14.20 13.49 -16.66
CA TYR A 109 14.23 12.06 -16.33
C TYR A 109 15.35 11.34 -17.08
N TYR A 110 15.96 10.37 -16.43
CA TYR A 110 16.75 9.35 -17.08
C TYR A 110 15.81 8.27 -17.63
N ASN A 111 15.70 8.16 -18.93
CA ASN A 111 14.81 7.20 -19.58
C ASN A 111 15.57 5.95 -19.96
N PHE A 112 15.09 4.78 -19.54
CA PHE A 112 15.65 3.49 -19.93
C PHE A 112 14.58 2.41 -19.93
N LYS A 113 14.85 1.33 -20.67
CA LYS A 113 13.93 0.20 -20.77
C LYS A 113 14.41 -0.97 -19.92
N ILE A 114 13.49 -1.60 -19.24
CA ILE A 114 13.75 -2.85 -18.50
C ILE A 114 12.80 -3.95 -18.97
N VAL A 115 13.29 -5.18 -18.98
CA VAL A 115 12.46 -6.35 -19.21
C VAL A 115 12.09 -6.94 -17.85
N GLU A 116 10.84 -6.75 -17.44
CA GLU A 116 10.31 -7.34 -16.21
C GLU A 116 9.35 -8.48 -16.56
N ARG A 117 9.76 -9.73 -16.27
CA ARG A 117 8.95 -10.92 -16.47
C ARG A 117 8.46 -11.08 -17.92
N GLY A 118 9.32 -10.77 -18.88
CA GLY A 118 9.03 -10.84 -20.32
C GLY A 118 8.24 -9.64 -20.87
N LYS A 119 7.93 -8.64 -20.04
CA LYS A 119 7.31 -7.39 -20.49
C LYS A 119 8.35 -6.29 -20.51
N LEU A 120 8.46 -5.61 -21.65
CA LEU A 120 9.24 -4.39 -21.77
C LEU A 120 8.51 -3.25 -21.05
N ARG A 121 9.23 -2.54 -20.17
CA ARG A 121 8.72 -1.38 -19.45
C ARG A 121 9.64 -0.20 -19.68
N ASP A 122 9.07 0.94 -20.00
CA ASP A 122 9.76 2.21 -19.98
C ASP A 122 9.84 2.71 -18.53
N VAL A 123 11.05 3.04 -18.09
CA VAL A 123 11.31 3.52 -16.72
C VAL A 123 11.87 4.93 -16.82
N HIS A 124 11.27 5.84 -16.07
CA HIS A 124 11.64 7.24 -15.97
C HIS A 124 12.18 7.52 -14.58
N SER A 125 13.51 7.57 -14.47
CA SER A 125 14.18 7.77 -13.19
C SER A 125 14.48 9.24 -12.94
N LEU A 126 14.05 9.76 -11.82
CA LEU A 126 14.34 11.13 -11.39
C LEU A 126 15.83 11.35 -11.14
N HIS A 127 16.31 12.55 -11.40
CA HIS A 127 17.57 13.05 -10.88
C HIS A 127 17.58 13.03 -9.36
N TYR A 128 18.72 12.75 -8.74
CA TYR A 128 18.75 12.49 -7.30
C TYR A 128 18.33 13.69 -6.45
N ALA A 129 18.70 14.93 -6.85
CA ALA A 129 18.28 16.14 -6.14
C ALA A 129 16.76 16.32 -6.17
N GLU A 130 16.13 16.13 -7.31
CA GLU A 130 14.67 16.17 -7.46
C GLU A 130 13.99 15.05 -6.66
N ARG A 131 14.56 13.85 -6.66
CA ARG A 131 14.05 12.73 -5.85
C ARG A 131 14.04 13.08 -4.36
N VAL A 132 15.04 13.79 -3.86
CA VAL A 132 15.11 14.23 -2.46
C VAL A 132 14.01 15.24 -2.16
N ILE A 133 13.76 16.21 -3.05
CA ILE A 133 12.67 17.18 -2.91
C ILE A 133 11.31 16.46 -2.89
N ARG A 134 11.03 15.63 -3.90
CA ARG A 134 9.77 14.86 -3.98
C ARG A 134 9.58 13.97 -2.75
N ARG A 135 10.64 13.32 -2.27
CA ARG A 135 10.60 12.52 -1.03
C ARG A 135 10.24 13.37 0.18
N SER A 136 10.76 14.61 0.29
CA SER A 136 10.41 15.53 1.37
C SER A 136 8.93 15.88 1.35
N VAL A 137 8.42 16.26 0.19
CA VAL A 137 6.99 16.59 -0.01
C VAL A 137 6.10 15.37 0.25
N CYS A 138 6.48 14.17 -0.24
CA CYS A 138 5.74 12.94 0.01
C CYS A 138 5.65 12.63 1.51
N THR A 139 6.78 12.62 2.21
CA THR A 139 6.83 12.24 3.62
C THR A 139 6.10 13.25 4.51
N ASN A 140 6.25 14.55 4.24
CA ASN A 140 5.76 15.61 5.13
C ASN A 140 4.38 16.15 4.75
N ALA A 141 3.86 15.85 3.55
CA ALA A 141 2.57 16.36 3.10
C ALA A 141 1.73 15.30 2.36
N MET A 142 2.15 14.80 1.19
CA MET A 142 1.28 13.99 0.33
C MET A 142 0.80 12.70 1.02
N VAL A 143 1.71 11.92 1.59
CA VAL A 143 1.33 10.65 2.24
C VAL A 143 0.43 10.88 3.45
N PRO A 144 0.75 11.75 4.44
CA PRO A 144 -0.12 11.97 5.58
C PRO A 144 -1.50 12.53 5.21
N ILE A 145 -1.59 13.37 4.19
CA ILE A 145 -2.84 14.02 3.79
C ILE A 145 -3.70 13.08 2.95
N LEU A 146 -3.16 12.54 1.85
CA LEU A 146 -3.92 11.71 0.91
C LEU A 146 -4.32 10.36 1.51
N SER A 147 -3.46 9.75 2.35
CA SER A 147 -3.78 8.47 2.98
C SER A 147 -5.00 8.52 3.90
N ASN A 148 -5.31 9.70 4.45
CA ASN A 148 -6.49 9.87 5.31
C ASN A 148 -7.82 9.77 4.56
N GLY A 149 -7.81 10.04 3.25
CA GLY A 149 -8.97 9.92 2.36
C GLY A 149 -9.14 8.52 1.76
N LEU A 150 -8.32 7.54 2.13
CA LEU A 150 -8.40 6.20 1.57
C LEU A 150 -9.25 5.28 2.44
N ILE A 151 -9.94 4.33 1.80
CA ILE A 151 -10.61 3.25 2.53
C ILE A 151 -9.60 2.39 3.28
N TYR A 152 -10.03 1.78 4.39
CA TYR A 152 -9.16 0.86 5.15
C TYR A 152 -8.63 -0.30 4.28
N ASP A 153 -9.45 -0.82 3.38
CA ASP A 153 -9.16 -1.93 2.49
C ASP A 153 -8.41 -1.51 1.20
N ASN A 154 -7.73 -0.35 1.20
CA ASN A 154 -6.66 -0.07 0.24
C ASN A 154 -5.37 -0.72 0.75
N GLY A 155 -4.84 -1.71 0.03
CA GLY A 155 -3.68 -2.52 0.42
C GLY A 155 -2.33 -2.03 -0.09
N ALA A 156 -2.29 -0.97 -0.92
CA ALA A 156 -1.08 -0.55 -1.63
C ALA A 156 -0.37 0.66 -1.01
N SER A 157 0.96 0.69 -1.11
CA SER A 157 1.85 1.86 -0.95
C SER A 157 1.68 2.68 0.33
N LEU A 158 1.29 2.08 1.44
CA LEU A 158 1.20 2.69 2.77
C LEU A 158 1.99 1.87 3.78
N ASP A 159 2.48 2.53 4.84
CA ASP A 159 3.13 1.86 5.96
C ASP A 159 2.18 0.85 6.62
N GLY A 160 2.70 -0.32 6.96
CA GLY A 160 1.93 -1.43 7.50
C GLY A 160 1.00 -2.11 6.49
N LYS A 161 1.00 -1.68 5.24
CA LYS A 161 0.24 -2.28 4.15
C LYS A 161 1.18 -2.76 3.03
N GLY A 162 0.67 -3.65 2.20
CA GLY A 162 1.43 -4.27 1.12
C GLY A 162 0.73 -5.52 0.63
N ILE A 163 1.41 -6.31 -0.18
CA ILE A 163 0.84 -7.54 -0.76
C ILE A 163 0.34 -8.51 0.33
N SER A 164 1.09 -8.68 1.43
CA SER A 164 0.67 -9.56 2.54
C SER A 164 -0.62 -9.04 3.19
N PHE A 165 -0.69 -7.74 3.49
CA PHE A 165 -1.91 -7.14 4.03
C PHE A 165 -3.12 -7.38 3.10
N ALA A 166 -2.96 -7.14 1.79
CA ALA A 166 -4.04 -7.33 0.82
C ALA A 166 -4.48 -8.80 0.72
N ILE A 167 -3.53 -9.74 0.73
CA ILE A 167 -3.83 -11.18 0.75
C ILE A 167 -4.62 -11.56 2.02
N ASP A 168 -4.22 -11.08 3.18
CA ASP A 168 -4.88 -11.35 4.46
C ASP A 168 -6.28 -10.71 4.52
N ARG A 169 -6.44 -9.50 3.93
CA ARG A 169 -7.76 -8.85 3.82
C ARG A 169 -8.69 -9.62 2.91
N CYS A 170 -8.22 -10.07 1.74
CA CYS A 170 -9.00 -10.92 0.84
C CYS A 170 -9.46 -12.21 1.54
N ALA A 171 -8.57 -12.90 2.25
CA ALA A 171 -8.92 -14.08 3.05
C ALA A 171 -9.95 -13.75 4.15
N THR A 172 -9.79 -12.60 4.83
CA THR A 172 -10.75 -12.13 5.83
C THR A 172 -12.14 -11.90 5.24
N MET A 173 -12.23 -11.35 4.02
CA MET A 173 -13.51 -11.14 3.32
C MET A 173 -14.19 -12.47 3.00
N LEU A 174 -13.44 -13.45 2.51
CA LEU A 174 -13.94 -14.80 2.26
C LEU A 174 -14.44 -15.49 3.55
N HIS A 175 -13.70 -15.35 4.66
CA HIS A 175 -14.15 -15.87 5.96
C HIS A 175 -15.42 -15.16 6.48
N ARG A 176 -15.55 -13.84 6.26
CA ARG A 176 -16.79 -13.11 6.61
C ARG A 176 -17.96 -13.55 5.76
N TYR A 177 -17.74 -13.72 4.45
CA TYR A 177 -18.75 -14.24 3.54
C TYR A 177 -19.27 -15.59 4.03
N TRP A 178 -18.37 -16.55 4.30
CA TRP A 178 -18.76 -17.88 4.77
C TRP A 178 -19.46 -17.83 6.14
N ARG A 179 -18.97 -17.01 7.08
CA ARG A 179 -19.66 -16.85 8.38
C ARG A 179 -21.11 -16.36 8.24
N LYS A 180 -21.35 -15.51 7.24
CA LYS A 180 -22.68 -14.96 6.99
C LYS A 180 -23.61 -15.95 6.28
N TYR A 181 -23.12 -16.67 5.29
CA TYR A 181 -23.95 -17.49 4.39
C TYR A 181 -23.79 -18.99 4.61
N ARG A 182 -22.72 -19.45 5.26
CA ARG A 182 -22.40 -20.85 5.54
C ARG A 182 -22.25 -21.73 4.30
N ASP A 183 -21.89 -21.13 3.18
CA ASP A 183 -21.61 -21.79 1.91
C ASP A 183 -20.56 -21.04 1.07
N ASN A 184 -20.24 -21.55 -0.12
CA ASN A 184 -19.32 -20.97 -1.08
C ASN A 184 -19.99 -20.64 -2.45
N GLU A 185 -21.32 -20.46 -2.44
CA GLU A 185 -22.13 -20.26 -3.66
C GLU A 185 -22.09 -18.83 -4.22
N GLY A 186 -21.39 -17.89 -3.59
CA GLY A 186 -21.27 -16.52 -4.05
C GLY A 186 -20.34 -16.33 -5.24
N TYR A 187 -20.16 -15.08 -5.60
CA TYR A 187 -19.38 -14.66 -6.75
C TYR A 187 -18.39 -13.55 -6.35
N VAL A 188 -17.27 -13.53 -7.03
CA VAL A 188 -16.25 -12.46 -6.94
C VAL A 188 -16.14 -11.76 -8.28
N LEU A 189 -16.14 -10.42 -8.26
CA LEU A 189 -15.73 -9.58 -9.37
C LEU A 189 -14.25 -9.25 -9.17
N VAL A 190 -13.39 -9.73 -10.06
CA VAL A 190 -11.99 -9.34 -10.16
C VAL A 190 -11.92 -8.19 -11.15
N ILE A 191 -11.27 -7.09 -10.79
CA ILE A 191 -11.17 -5.86 -11.59
C ILE A 191 -9.71 -5.58 -11.87
N ASP A 192 -9.39 -5.24 -13.12
CA ASP A 192 -8.04 -4.84 -13.58
C ASP A 192 -8.15 -3.55 -14.41
N PHE A 193 -7.35 -2.53 -14.08
CA PHE A 193 -7.31 -1.29 -14.86
C PHE A 193 -6.35 -1.45 -16.05
N ARG A 194 -6.77 -0.97 -17.21
CA ARG A 194 -5.95 -1.01 -18.42
C ARG A 194 -4.93 0.12 -18.40
N LYS A 195 -3.63 -0.20 -18.46
CA LYS A 195 -2.53 0.79 -18.50
C LYS A 195 -2.74 1.92 -17.48
N TYR A 196 -2.95 1.56 -16.23
CA TYR A 196 -3.44 2.47 -15.19
C TYR A 196 -2.63 3.77 -15.11
N PHE A 197 -1.32 3.66 -14.90
CA PHE A 197 -0.43 4.82 -14.78
C PHE A 197 -0.39 5.70 -16.03
N ASP A 198 -0.46 5.10 -17.22
CA ASP A 198 -0.41 5.82 -18.49
C ASP A 198 -1.71 6.61 -18.78
N ASN A 199 -2.84 6.16 -18.21
CA ASN A 199 -4.17 6.70 -18.52
C ASN A 199 -4.73 7.64 -17.45
N ILE A 200 -4.02 7.88 -16.33
CA ILE A 200 -4.46 8.84 -15.31
C ILE A 200 -4.58 10.22 -15.93
N GLN A 201 -5.78 10.81 -15.87
CA GLN A 201 -6.04 12.15 -16.37
C GLN A 201 -5.61 13.18 -15.32
N HIS A 202 -4.91 14.25 -15.76
CA HIS A 202 -4.38 15.25 -14.83
C HIS A 202 -5.49 16.10 -14.19
N GLU A 203 -6.52 16.53 -14.94
CA GLU A 203 -7.59 17.37 -14.38
C GLU A 203 -8.35 16.67 -13.24
N PRO A 204 -8.86 15.43 -13.38
CA PRO A 204 -9.46 14.73 -12.24
C PRO A 204 -8.47 14.47 -11.09
N MET A 205 -7.16 14.33 -11.34
CA MET A 205 -6.14 14.26 -10.30
C MET A 205 -6.00 15.60 -9.57
N PHE A 206 -6.07 16.72 -10.30
CA PHE A 206 -6.03 18.06 -9.70
C PHE A 206 -7.24 18.31 -8.81
N GLU A 207 -8.42 17.81 -9.16
CA GLU A 207 -9.59 17.83 -8.28
C GLU A 207 -9.35 17.03 -6.97
N VAL A 208 -8.59 15.95 -7.03
CA VAL A 208 -8.20 15.23 -5.82
C VAL A 208 -7.29 16.10 -4.96
N TYR A 209 -6.32 16.78 -5.55
CA TYR A 209 -5.42 17.67 -4.81
C TYR A 209 -6.15 18.85 -4.21
N ASP A 210 -7.05 19.51 -4.96
CA ASP A 210 -7.84 20.66 -4.49
C ASP A 210 -8.72 20.33 -3.27
N ARG A 211 -9.23 19.11 -3.21
CA ARG A 211 -10.01 18.65 -2.05
C ARG A 211 -9.18 18.41 -0.79
N HIS A 212 -7.85 18.20 -0.95
CA HIS A 212 -7.00 17.76 0.14
C HIS A 212 -5.93 18.78 0.55
N PHE A 213 -5.45 19.60 -0.37
CA PHE A 213 -4.41 20.61 -0.15
C PHE A 213 -5.00 22.01 -0.21
N HIS A 214 -4.96 22.73 0.89
CA HIS A 214 -5.44 24.12 1.01
C HIS A 214 -4.29 25.12 0.88
N ASP A 215 -3.04 24.74 1.19
CA ASP A 215 -1.87 25.56 0.88
C ASP A 215 -1.64 25.59 -0.64
N GLN A 216 -1.89 26.75 -1.25
CA GLN A 216 -1.81 26.96 -2.69
C GLN A 216 -0.42 26.73 -3.26
N ARG A 217 0.65 27.00 -2.49
CA ARG A 217 2.03 26.74 -2.92
C ARG A 217 2.31 25.25 -2.97
N LEU A 218 1.84 24.51 -1.95
CA LEU A 218 1.97 23.05 -1.90
C LEU A 218 1.15 22.38 -3.01
N ASN A 219 -0.09 22.80 -3.23
CA ASN A 219 -0.94 22.29 -4.30
C ASN A 219 -0.29 22.47 -5.66
N ARG A 220 0.22 23.68 -5.96
CA ARG A 220 0.94 23.96 -7.22
C ARG A 220 2.18 23.08 -7.38
N LEU A 221 2.94 22.87 -6.32
CA LEU A 221 4.13 21.99 -6.35
C LEU A 221 3.74 20.52 -6.64
N CYS A 222 2.68 20.01 -6.01
CA CYS A 222 2.18 18.65 -6.26
C CYS A 222 1.68 18.49 -7.71
N ARG A 223 0.97 19.47 -8.24
CA ARG A 223 0.56 19.49 -9.67
C ARG A 223 1.76 19.50 -10.62
N ALA A 224 2.80 20.28 -10.30
CA ALA A 224 4.02 20.33 -11.12
C ALA A 224 4.73 18.95 -11.19
N PHE A 225 4.67 18.13 -10.13
CA PHE A 225 5.22 16.77 -10.18
C PHE A 225 4.49 15.87 -11.17
N VAL A 226 3.18 16.04 -11.33
CA VAL A 226 2.35 15.25 -12.23
C VAL A 226 2.53 15.70 -13.68
N THR A 227 2.53 17.00 -13.94
CA THR A 227 2.56 17.57 -15.32
C THR A 227 3.84 17.27 -16.08
N GLY A 228 4.88 16.74 -15.43
CA GLY A 228 6.11 16.30 -16.11
C GLY A 228 5.92 15.13 -17.08
N THR A 229 4.77 14.46 -17.08
CA THR A 229 4.45 13.30 -17.94
C THR A 229 3.82 13.66 -19.30
N GLY A 230 3.55 14.93 -19.56
CA GLY A 230 2.84 15.39 -20.75
C GLY A 230 1.36 15.70 -20.46
N ALA A 231 0.44 15.35 -21.38
CA ALA A 231 -0.98 15.68 -21.24
C ALA A 231 -1.74 14.79 -20.24
N GLN A 232 -1.24 13.60 -19.99
CA GLN A 232 -1.82 12.60 -19.07
C GLN A 232 -0.76 11.63 -18.57
N GLY A 233 -1.12 10.81 -17.60
CA GLY A 233 -0.30 9.73 -17.05
C GLY A 233 0.53 10.15 -15.84
N LEU A 234 1.09 9.14 -15.19
CA LEU A 234 2.07 9.27 -14.12
C LEU A 234 3.27 8.39 -14.42
N TYR A 235 4.47 8.87 -14.17
CA TYR A 235 5.66 8.03 -14.30
C TYR A 235 5.71 6.93 -13.25
N ILE A 236 6.06 5.72 -13.70
CA ILE A 236 6.28 4.60 -12.81
C ILE A 236 7.65 4.75 -12.13
N GLY A 237 7.65 4.77 -10.79
CA GLY A 237 8.87 4.79 -9.99
C GLY A 237 8.92 5.88 -8.92
N PRO A 238 8.52 7.14 -9.19
CA PRO A 238 8.43 8.17 -8.17
C PRO A 238 7.41 7.83 -7.07
N GLU A 239 7.70 8.22 -5.83
CA GLU A 239 6.82 7.97 -4.68
C GLU A 239 5.54 8.82 -4.73
N ASP A 240 5.67 10.06 -5.19
CA ASP A 240 4.53 10.96 -5.43
C ASP A 240 3.54 10.39 -6.44
N SER A 241 4.03 9.73 -7.50
CA SER A 241 3.16 9.03 -8.45
C SER A 241 2.40 7.87 -7.80
N GLN A 242 3.03 7.14 -6.89
CA GLN A 242 2.39 6.00 -6.22
C GLN A 242 1.27 6.45 -5.27
N ILE A 243 1.53 7.45 -4.41
CA ILE A 243 0.50 7.96 -3.48
C ILE A 243 -0.64 8.63 -4.25
N SER A 244 -0.35 9.34 -5.34
CA SER A 244 -1.36 9.92 -6.23
C SER A 244 -2.22 8.85 -6.89
N ALA A 245 -1.60 7.80 -7.42
CA ALA A 245 -2.32 6.68 -8.04
C ALA A 245 -3.26 5.94 -7.06
N ILE A 246 -2.90 5.77 -5.79
CA ILE A 246 -3.83 5.16 -4.84
C ILE A 246 -4.94 6.12 -4.39
N ALA A 247 -4.69 7.44 -4.40
CA ALA A 247 -5.68 8.45 -4.05
C ALA A 247 -6.69 8.74 -5.17
N TYR A 248 -6.29 8.56 -6.42
CA TYR A 248 -7.08 8.92 -7.60
C TYR A 248 -8.46 8.26 -7.65
N PRO A 249 -8.63 6.93 -7.46
CA PRO A 249 -9.94 6.28 -7.49
C PRO A 249 -10.66 6.29 -6.13
N SER A 250 -10.16 7.00 -5.11
CA SER A 250 -10.72 6.97 -3.75
C SER A 250 -12.20 7.34 -3.67
N LYS A 251 -12.68 8.25 -4.55
CA LYS A 251 -14.10 8.61 -4.64
C LYS A 251 -14.98 7.40 -4.97
N ILE A 252 -14.51 6.55 -5.89
CA ILE A 252 -15.23 5.33 -6.29
C ILE A 252 -15.10 4.26 -5.21
N ASP A 253 -13.96 4.15 -4.54
CA ASP A 253 -13.80 3.25 -3.41
C ASP A 253 -14.83 3.55 -2.29
N HIS A 254 -15.03 4.84 -1.99
CA HIS A 254 -16.05 5.30 -1.06
C HIS A 254 -17.47 5.10 -1.57
N LEU A 255 -17.72 5.29 -2.88
CA LEU A 255 -19.00 4.96 -3.49
C LEU A 255 -19.37 3.49 -3.24
N ILE A 256 -18.43 2.58 -3.46
CA ILE A 256 -18.63 1.14 -3.23
C ILE A 256 -18.88 0.86 -1.74
N LYS A 257 -18.03 1.38 -0.85
CA LYS A 257 -18.06 1.05 0.59
C LYS A 257 -19.19 1.75 1.34
N ASP A 258 -19.37 3.04 1.11
CA ASP A 258 -20.18 3.89 1.95
C ASP A 258 -21.58 4.12 1.36
N VAL A 259 -21.71 4.23 0.03
CA VAL A 259 -22.98 4.45 -0.65
C VAL A 259 -23.66 3.12 -1.02
N TRP A 260 -22.97 2.26 -1.78
CA TRP A 260 -23.53 0.95 -2.16
C TRP A 260 -23.48 -0.08 -1.02
N ARG A 261 -22.80 0.25 0.09
CA ARG A 261 -22.70 -0.59 1.30
C ARG A 261 -22.07 -1.95 1.06
N ILE A 262 -21.24 -2.10 0.03
CA ILE A 262 -20.53 -3.34 -0.28
C ILE A 262 -19.28 -3.44 0.59
N LYS A 263 -19.38 -4.20 1.68
CA LYS A 263 -18.31 -4.33 2.68
C LYS A 263 -17.12 -5.14 2.16
N GLU A 264 -17.39 -6.16 1.36
CA GLU A 264 -16.37 -7.11 0.88
C GLU A 264 -15.78 -6.62 -0.46
N PHE A 265 -15.09 -5.49 -0.38
CA PHE A 265 -14.33 -4.85 -1.46
C PHE A 265 -12.94 -4.47 -0.98
N GLU A 266 -11.93 -4.73 -1.81
CA GLU A 266 -10.54 -4.39 -1.56
C GLU A 266 -9.87 -3.97 -2.86
N ARG A 267 -8.94 -3.00 -2.76
CA ARG A 267 -8.13 -2.53 -3.88
C ARG A 267 -6.65 -2.52 -3.55
N TYR A 268 -5.85 -2.98 -4.50
CA TYR A 268 -4.39 -2.90 -4.51
C TYR A 268 -3.93 -2.26 -5.82
N MET A 269 -3.69 -0.96 -5.84
CA MET A 269 -3.41 -0.18 -7.06
C MET A 269 -4.51 -0.35 -8.12
N ASP A 270 -4.17 -1.00 -9.23
CA ASP A 270 -5.03 -1.32 -10.38
C ASP A 270 -5.82 -2.62 -10.22
N ASP A 271 -5.42 -3.48 -9.29
CA ASP A 271 -6.10 -4.74 -9.00
C ASP A 271 -7.14 -4.57 -7.89
N SER A 272 -8.38 -5.03 -8.10
CA SER A 272 -9.41 -5.00 -7.05
C SER A 272 -10.25 -6.27 -7.05
N VAL A 273 -10.85 -6.58 -5.90
CA VAL A 273 -11.78 -7.68 -5.72
C VAL A 273 -13.03 -7.23 -4.96
N LEU A 274 -14.20 -7.70 -5.38
CA LEU A 274 -15.49 -7.42 -4.76
C LEU A 274 -16.31 -8.71 -4.70
N ILE A 275 -16.84 -9.05 -3.52
CA ILE A 275 -17.53 -10.32 -3.28
C ILE A 275 -19.00 -10.06 -2.97
N MET A 276 -19.90 -10.75 -3.68
CA MET A 276 -21.34 -10.69 -3.46
C MET A 276 -21.99 -12.09 -3.58
N ARG A 277 -23.21 -12.22 -3.07
CA ARG A 277 -24.00 -13.44 -3.12
C ARG A 277 -24.60 -13.67 -4.51
N SER A 278 -25.30 -12.66 -5.05
CA SER A 278 -26.02 -12.71 -6.30
C SER A 278 -25.10 -12.36 -7.47
N LYS A 279 -25.16 -13.16 -8.53
CA LYS A 279 -24.45 -12.90 -9.78
C LYS A 279 -25.08 -11.72 -10.53
N GLU A 280 -26.39 -11.65 -10.51
CA GLU A 280 -27.20 -10.63 -11.19
C GLU A 280 -26.89 -9.23 -10.62
N ASP A 281 -26.84 -9.12 -9.28
CA ASP A 281 -26.49 -7.86 -8.63
C ASP A 281 -25.03 -7.50 -8.89
N LEU A 282 -24.14 -8.49 -8.94
CA LEU A 282 -22.73 -8.27 -9.24
C LEU A 282 -22.51 -7.80 -10.70
N ILE A 283 -23.35 -8.24 -11.64
CA ILE A 283 -23.36 -7.74 -13.03
C ILE A 283 -23.76 -6.26 -13.02
N LYS A 284 -24.84 -5.88 -12.33
CA LYS A 284 -25.27 -4.46 -12.21
C LYS A 284 -24.16 -3.59 -11.62
N VAL A 285 -23.52 -4.07 -10.55
CA VAL A 285 -22.39 -3.37 -9.91
C VAL A 285 -21.20 -3.23 -10.88
N ARG A 286 -20.86 -4.30 -11.61
CA ARG A 286 -19.80 -4.26 -12.62
C ARG A 286 -20.08 -3.18 -13.67
N ASP A 287 -21.28 -3.16 -14.23
CA ASP A 287 -21.66 -2.24 -15.30
C ASP A 287 -21.71 -0.79 -14.81
N ALA A 288 -22.20 -0.57 -13.58
CA ALA A 288 -22.11 0.72 -12.91
C ALA A 288 -20.63 1.16 -12.67
N LEU A 289 -19.74 0.24 -12.30
CA LEU A 289 -18.32 0.54 -12.13
C LEU A 289 -17.64 0.93 -13.44
N PHE A 290 -17.99 0.30 -14.56
CA PHE A 290 -17.48 0.72 -15.86
C PHE A 290 -17.83 2.19 -16.14
N ALA A 291 -19.07 2.60 -15.85
CA ALA A 291 -19.52 3.98 -16.04
C ALA A 291 -18.83 4.96 -15.06
N GLU A 292 -18.74 4.61 -13.77
CA GLU A 292 -18.17 5.48 -12.75
C GLU A 292 -16.65 5.68 -12.92
N TYR A 293 -15.91 4.61 -13.25
CA TYR A 293 -14.48 4.73 -13.53
C TYR A 293 -14.22 5.50 -14.82
N ALA A 294 -15.04 5.33 -15.86
CA ALA A 294 -14.93 6.10 -17.10
C ALA A 294 -15.09 7.60 -16.88
N LYS A 295 -15.98 8.06 -15.98
CA LYS A 295 -16.12 9.46 -15.60
C LYS A 295 -14.84 10.08 -15.04
N GLN A 296 -13.96 9.26 -14.44
CA GLN A 296 -12.65 9.69 -13.95
C GLN A 296 -11.51 9.40 -14.94
N GLY A 297 -11.82 8.98 -16.17
CA GLY A 297 -10.81 8.60 -17.15
C GLY A 297 -10.07 7.29 -16.85
N ILE A 298 -10.57 6.50 -15.89
CA ILE A 298 -10.01 5.18 -15.57
C ILE A 298 -10.64 4.13 -16.49
N ILE A 299 -9.80 3.43 -17.23
CA ILE A 299 -10.25 2.42 -18.20
C ILE A 299 -10.14 1.04 -17.57
N LEU A 300 -11.26 0.36 -17.36
CA LEU A 300 -11.27 -1.04 -16.95
C LEU A 300 -10.87 -1.94 -18.12
N ASN A 301 -10.16 -3.03 -17.82
CA ASN A 301 -9.80 -4.03 -18.82
C ASN A 301 -10.93 -5.07 -18.94
N PRO A 302 -11.73 -5.05 -20.04
CA PRO A 302 -12.90 -5.93 -20.14
C PRO A 302 -12.54 -7.42 -20.23
N LYS A 303 -11.33 -7.75 -20.71
CA LYS A 303 -10.87 -9.16 -20.80
C LYS A 303 -10.46 -9.74 -19.45
N LYS A 304 -10.01 -8.90 -18.51
CA LYS A 304 -9.51 -9.32 -17.20
C LYS A 304 -10.50 -9.00 -16.08
N THR A 305 -11.44 -8.08 -16.30
CA THR A 305 -12.51 -7.80 -15.36
C THR A 305 -13.57 -8.89 -15.48
N GLN A 306 -13.57 -9.83 -14.54
CA GLN A 306 -14.32 -11.08 -14.64
C GLN A 306 -15.12 -11.38 -13.37
N ILE A 307 -16.31 -11.96 -13.56
CA ILE A 307 -17.12 -12.53 -12.48
C ILE A 307 -16.84 -14.02 -12.40
N VAL A 308 -16.37 -14.49 -11.26
CA VAL A 308 -16.02 -15.89 -11.02
C VAL A 308 -16.83 -16.42 -9.83
N LYS A 309 -17.31 -17.66 -9.90
CA LYS A 309 -17.95 -18.33 -8.76
C LYS A 309 -16.91 -18.66 -7.68
N LEU A 310 -17.21 -18.40 -6.41
CA LEU A 310 -16.25 -18.60 -5.30
C LEU A 310 -15.78 -20.04 -5.19
N SER A 311 -16.66 -21.02 -5.47
CA SER A 311 -16.31 -22.44 -5.46
C SER A 311 -15.26 -22.84 -6.50
N ARG A 312 -15.14 -22.10 -7.62
CA ARG A 312 -14.09 -22.31 -8.64
C ARG A 312 -12.75 -21.71 -8.26
N GLY A 313 -12.73 -20.80 -7.30
CA GLY A 313 -11.56 -20.01 -6.92
C GLY A 313 -11.22 -18.92 -7.94
N PHE A 314 -10.45 -17.95 -7.50
CA PHE A 314 -10.00 -16.81 -8.31
C PHE A 314 -8.57 -16.43 -7.99
N THR A 315 -7.97 -15.59 -8.84
CA THR A 315 -6.61 -15.10 -8.64
C THR A 315 -6.62 -13.62 -8.27
N PHE A 316 -5.97 -13.27 -7.16
CA PHE A 316 -5.70 -11.91 -6.75
C PHE A 316 -4.23 -11.78 -6.29
N LEU A 317 -3.52 -10.77 -6.76
CA LEU A 317 -2.10 -10.52 -6.44
C LEU A 317 -1.21 -11.78 -6.57
N LYS A 318 -1.38 -12.54 -7.66
CA LYS A 318 -0.64 -13.79 -7.94
C LYS A 318 -0.83 -14.88 -6.88
N THR A 319 -1.92 -14.81 -6.14
CA THR A 319 -2.38 -15.84 -5.21
C THR A 319 -3.74 -16.34 -5.67
N GLN A 320 -3.89 -17.65 -5.77
CA GLN A 320 -5.18 -18.29 -6.04
C GLN A 320 -5.89 -18.54 -4.72
N PHE A 321 -7.10 -18.04 -4.61
CA PHE A 321 -7.99 -18.20 -3.46
C PHE A 321 -9.08 -19.20 -3.78
N PHE A 322 -9.37 -20.09 -2.84
CA PHE A 322 -10.47 -21.02 -2.89
C PHE A 322 -11.20 -20.98 -1.56
N LEU A 323 -12.51 -20.73 -1.60
CA LEU A 323 -13.38 -20.88 -0.43
C LEU A 323 -13.97 -22.28 -0.45
N MET A 324 -13.55 -23.12 0.49
CA MET A 324 -14.06 -24.50 0.62
C MET A 324 -15.44 -24.50 1.31
N GLU A 325 -16.24 -25.51 1.08
CA GLU A 325 -17.58 -25.67 1.71
C GLU A 325 -17.54 -25.59 3.23
N GLY A 326 -16.49 -26.16 3.88
CA GLY A 326 -16.28 -26.07 5.32
C GLY A 326 -15.75 -24.70 5.81
N GLY A 327 -15.69 -23.65 4.98
CA GLY A 327 -15.26 -22.31 5.34
C GLY A 327 -13.75 -22.09 5.38
N ARG A 328 -12.96 -23.11 5.10
CA ARG A 328 -11.51 -22.96 4.95
C ARG A 328 -11.19 -22.17 3.69
N VAL A 329 -10.35 -21.16 3.82
CA VAL A 329 -9.79 -20.40 2.69
C VAL A 329 -8.42 -20.95 2.35
N LEU A 330 -8.26 -21.52 1.16
CA LEU A 330 -6.96 -21.97 0.65
C LEU A 330 -6.32 -20.85 -0.16
N GLN A 331 -5.02 -20.66 0.05
CA GLN A 331 -4.20 -19.69 -0.66
C GLN A 331 -3.07 -20.42 -1.39
N LYS A 332 -3.21 -20.62 -2.69
CA LYS A 332 -2.22 -21.32 -3.50
C LYS A 332 -1.40 -20.35 -4.36
N PRO A 333 -0.12 -20.62 -4.62
CA PRO A 333 0.65 -19.84 -5.58
C PRO A 333 0.15 -20.10 -7.01
N CYS A 334 0.21 -19.09 -7.88
CA CYS A 334 -0.03 -19.28 -9.29
C CYS A 334 1.00 -20.24 -9.90
N ARG A 335 0.55 -21.11 -10.80
CA ARG A 335 1.36 -22.13 -11.46
C ARG A 335 2.60 -21.55 -12.15
N GLU A 336 2.45 -20.40 -12.78
CA GLU A 336 3.51 -19.69 -13.50
C GLU A 336 4.67 -19.27 -12.57
N ALA A 337 4.39 -18.96 -11.31
CA ALA A 337 5.40 -18.62 -10.32
C ALA A 337 6.31 -19.82 -10.01
N THR A 338 5.71 -21.02 -9.89
CA THR A 338 6.44 -22.26 -9.65
C THR A 338 7.25 -22.69 -10.87
N ILE A 339 6.67 -22.59 -12.08
CA ILE A 339 7.37 -22.91 -13.34
C ILE A 339 8.60 -22.00 -13.50
N ARG A 340 8.45 -20.69 -13.31
CA ARG A 340 9.59 -19.75 -13.40
C ARG A 340 10.68 -20.04 -12.40
N GLN A 341 10.33 -20.39 -11.17
CA GLN A 341 11.34 -20.73 -10.16
C GLN A 341 12.09 -22.00 -10.53
N ARG A 342 11.42 -23.00 -11.09
CA ARG A 342 12.04 -24.22 -11.61
C ARG A 342 13.03 -23.89 -12.74
N GLN A 343 12.64 -23.08 -13.70
CA GLN A 343 13.50 -22.63 -14.79
C GLN A 343 14.70 -21.83 -14.27
N LYS A 344 14.47 -20.94 -13.29
CA LYS A 344 15.52 -20.14 -12.65
C LYS A 344 16.56 -21.01 -11.96
N LEU A 345 16.16 -22.06 -11.23
CA LEU A 345 17.11 -23.01 -10.61
C LEU A 345 17.95 -23.75 -11.64
N LYS A 346 17.34 -24.19 -12.76
CA LYS A 346 18.08 -24.81 -13.86
C LYS A 346 19.10 -23.85 -14.49
N SER A 347 18.75 -22.58 -14.67
CA SER A 347 19.67 -21.55 -15.16
C SER A 347 20.82 -21.29 -14.17
N PHE A 348 20.53 -21.27 -12.88
CA PHE A 348 21.54 -21.12 -11.84
C PHE A 348 22.53 -22.29 -11.84
N ARG A 349 22.07 -23.54 -12.04
CA ARG A 349 22.95 -24.69 -12.19
C ARG A 349 23.96 -24.49 -13.31
N ARG A 350 23.51 -23.95 -14.46
CA ARG A 350 24.38 -23.61 -15.58
C ARG A 350 25.38 -22.51 -15.20
N PHE A 351 24.92 -21.40 -14.57
CA PHE A 351 25.81 -20.31 -14.16
C PHE A 351 26.84 -20.75 -13.12
N VAL A 352 26.50 -21.68 -12.22
CA VAL A 352 27.45 -22.26 -11.27
C VAL A 352 28.51 -23.11 -12.00
N ALA A 353 28.09 -23.91 -12.98
CA ALA A 353 29.02 -24.70 -13.78
C ALA A 353 29.96 -23.84 -14.62
N GLU A 354 29.52 -22.68 -15.10
CA GLU A 354 30.29 -21.70 -15.86
C GLU A 354 31.14 -20.76 -14.95
N GLY A 355 31.14 -20.96 -13.63
CA GLY A 355 31.86 -20.10 -12.68
C GLY A 355 31.29 -18.66 -12.53
N LYS A 356 30.10 -18.35 -13.13
CA LYS A 356 29.46 -17.04 -13.09
C LYS A 356 28.66 -16.77 -11.83
N MET A 357 28.44 -17.80 -11.01
CA MET A 357 27.66 -17.74 -9.78
C MET A 357 28.16 -18.78 -8.80
N ILE A 358 28.14 -18.48 -7.49
CA ILE A 358 28.41 -19.49 -6.47
C ILE A 358 27.10 -20.13 -5.97
N ILE A 359 27.17 -21.38 -5.51
CA ILE A 359 25.99 -22.14 -5.03
C ILE A 359 25.24 -21.39 -3.93
N LYS A 360 25.95 -20.65 -3.07
CA LYS A 360 25.37 -19.86 -2.01
C LYS A 360 24.42 -18.78 -2.54
N GLU A 361 24.75 -18.09 -3.61
CA GLU A 361 23.88 -17.06 -4.23
C GLU A 361 22.61 -17.70 -4.79
N ALA A 362 22.73 -18.89 -5.42
CA ALA A 362 21.59 -19.69 -5.84
C ALA A 362 20.70 -20.07 -4.64
N GLY A 363 21.31 -20.49 -3.53
CA GLY A 363 20.66 -20.81 -2.26
C GLY A 363 19.90 -19.60 -1.66
N CYS A 364 20.54 -18.44 -1.58
CA CYS A 364 19.89 -17.19 -1.09
C CYS A 364 18.68 -16.82 -1.94
N SER A 365 18.80 -16.87 -3.26
CA SER A 365 17.68 -16.60 -4.17
C SER A 365 16.55 -17.61 -4.02
N TYR A 366 16.86 -18.90 -3.83
CA TYR A 366 15.88 -19.94 -3.60
C TYR A 366 15.18 -19.78 -2.25
N MET A 367 15.89 -19.47 -1.18
CA MET A 367 15.33 -19.26 0.16
C MET A 367 14.38 -18.07 0.22
N SER A 368 14.65 -16.99 -0.53
CA SER A 368 13.72 -15.88 -0.68
C SER A 368 12.37 -16.32 -1.29
N TRP A 369 12.42 -17.15 -2.35
CA TRP A 369 11.21 -17.72 -2.95
C TRP A 369 10.49 -18.69 -2.00
N ARG A 370 11.25 -19.54 -1.32
CA ARG A 370 10.72 -20.52 -0.36
C ARG A 370 9.98 -19.83 0.80
N GLY A 371 10.59 -18.80 1.39
CA GLY A 371 9.96 -18.00 2.46
C GLY A 371 8.63 -17.36 2.02
N TYR A 372 8.54 -16.88 0.77
CA TYR A 372 7.27 -16.42 0.23
C TYR A 372 6.22 -17.53 0.10
N MET A 373 6.64 -18.76 -0.22
CA MET A 373 5.75 -19.92 -0.37
C MET A 373 5.28 -20.51 0.98
N GLU A 374 6.04 -20.31 2.06
CA GLU A 374 5.67 -20.79 3.41
C GLU A 374 4.39 -20.13 3.95
N HIS A 375 4.06 -18.93 3.46
CA HIS A 375 2.80 -18.24 3.78
C HIS A 375 1.60 -18.71 2.96
N LYS A 376 1.75 -19.81 2.20
CA LYS A 376 0.70 -20.34 1.31
C LYS A 376 0.46 -21.82 1.54
N ASP A 377 -0.70 -22.31 1.11
CA ASP A 377 -1.03 -23.74 1.09
C ASP A 377 -0.23 -24.45 -0.04
N ALA A 378 1.09 -24.48 0.08
CA ALA A 378 2.01 -24.91 -0.96
C ALA A 378 3.03 -25.97 -0.52
N HIS A 379 2.79 -26.69 0.59
CA HIS A 379 3.73 -27.63 1.21
C HIS A 379 4.30 -28.66 0.20
N ARG A 380 3.44 -29.28 -0.62
CA ARG A 380 3.87 -30.24 -1.65
C ARG A 380 4.78 -29.57 -2.70
N THR A 381 4.42 -28.35 -3.12
CA THR A 381 5.20 -27.58 -4.09
C THR A 381 6.58 -27.24 -3.54
N VAL A 382 6.65 -26.79 -2.28
CA VAL A 382 7.91 -26.46 -1.59
C VAL A 382 8.78 -27.71 -1.49
N ARG A 383 8.24 -28.84 -1.02
CA ARG A 383 8.98 -30.12 -0.92
C ARG A 383 9.56 -30.56 -2.27
N ASN A 384 8.77 -30.49 -3.34
CA ASN A 384 9.23 -30.86 -4.68
C ASN A 384 10.35 -29.93 -5.18
N MET A 385 10.31 -28.66 -4.82
CA MET A 385 11.33 -27.69 -5.19
C MET A 385 12.59 -27.81 -4.33
N ASP A 386 12.46 -28.17 -3.05
CA ASP A 386 13.58 -28.51 -2.15
C ASP A 386 14.36 -29.72 -2.73
N ASN A 387 13.65 -30.76 -3.17
CA ASN A 387 14.24 -31.93 -3.83
C ASN A 387 14.93 -31.56 -5.16
N LEU A 388 14.29 -30.70 -5.95
CA LEU A 388 14.91 -30.22 -7.19
C LEU A 388 16.18 -29.42 -6.91
N PHE A 389 16.21 -28.59 -5.90
CA PHE A 389 17.42 -27.85 -5.51
C PHE A 389 18.55 -28.83 -5.13
N PHE A 390 18.23 -29.80 -4.28
CA PHE A 390 19.20 -30.84 -3.89
C PHE A 390 19.75 -31.62 -5.09
N ASN A 391 18.88 -32.04 -6.01
CA ASN A 391 19.30 -32.76 -7.21
C ASN A 391 20.20 -31.94 -8.16
N LEU A 392 20.01 -30.61 -8.18
CA LEU A 392 20.80 -29.73 -9.03
C LEU A 392 22.16 -29.35 -8.44
N PHE A 393 22.23 -29.18 -7.11
CA PHE A 393 23.40 -28.60 -6.44
C PHE A 393 24.08 -29.56 -5.45
N HIS A 394 23.52 -30.75 -5.22
CA HIS A 394 24.00 -31.79 -4.27
C HIS A 394 24.20 -31.25 -2.83
N THR A 395 23.48 -30.21 -2.48
CA THR A 395 23.50 -29.59 -1.15
C THR A 395 22.13 -29.08 -0.76
N LYS A 396 21.88 -28.87 0.53
CA LYS A 396 20.65 -28.25 1.01
C LYS A 396 20.76 -26.72 0.89
N PRO A 397 19.67 -26.03 0.53
CA PRO A 397 19.66 -24.57 0.42
C PRO A 397 19.71 -23.85 1.78
N TRP A 398 19.69 -24.61 2.88
CA TRP A 398 19.59 -24.08 4.24
C TRP A 398 20.88 -23.42 4.67
N ILE A 399 20.81 -22.13 4.93
CA ILE A 399 21.81 -21.41 5.69
C ILE A 399 21.36 -21.50 7.16
N LYS A 400 22.17 -22.10 8.03
CA LYS A 400 21.90 -22.09 9.47
C LYS A 400 21.88 -20.65 9.98
N MET A 401 20.70 -20.10 10.26
CA MET A 401 20.58 -18.81 10.96
C MET A 401 20.83 -19.07 12.45
N LYS A 402 21.95 -18.62 13.00
CA LYS A 402 22.13 -18.50 14.44
C LYS A 402 21.41 -17.24 14.90
N THR A 403 20.32 -17.39 15.65
CA THR A 403 19.72 -16.28 16.38
C THR A 403 20.59 -16.01 17.61
N THR A 404 21.40 -14.97 17.57
CA THR A 404 21.97 -14.41 18.79
C THR A 404 20.85 -13.68 19.54
N LYS A 405 20.42 -14.24 20.67
CA LYS A 405 19.57 -13.53 21.63
C LYS A 405 20.41 -12.43 22.28
N THR A 406 20.43 -11.26 21.70
CA THR A 406 20.83 -10.05 22.41
C THR A 406 19.60 -9.51 23.12
N LYS A 407 19.61 -9.52 24.45
CA LYS A 407 18.62 -8.84 25.29
C LYS A 407 18.64 -7.35 24.91
N GLY A 408 17.54 -6.83 24.40
CA GLY A 408 17.23 -5.41 24.45
C GLY A 408 17.47 -4.55 23.21
N VAL A 409 17.69 -5.09 21.96
CA VAL A 409 17.76 -4.27 20.75
C VAL A 409 17.20 -5.04 19.54
N ASN A 410 16.47 -4.34 18.68
CA ASN A 410 15.84 -4.81 17.45
C ASN A 410 16.56 -5.97 16.76
N LYS A 411 15.81 -7.04 16.43
CA LYS A 411 16.28 -8.22 15.71
C LYS A 411 16.99 -7.83 14.40
N ARG A 412 18.31 -7.67 14.43
CA ARG A 412 19.14 -7.67 13.24
C ARG A 412 19.51 -9.13 12.93
N TRP A 413 19.12 -9.60 11.77
CA TRP A 413 19.54 -10.90 11.26
C TRP A 413 20.99 -10.78 10.80
N GLN A 414 21.89 -11.43 11.50
CA GLN A 414 23.26 -11.64 11.02
C GLN A 414 23.35 -13.04 10.38
N ILE A 415 23.72 -13.09 9.11
CA ILE A 415 24.03 -14.31 8.40
C ILE A 415 25.48 -14.68 8.79
N ILE A 416 25.63 -15.69 9.62
CA ILE A 416 26.94 -16.28 9.92
C ILE A 416 27.15 -17.42 8.92
N LEU A 417 28.22 -17.28 8.15
CA LEU A 417 28.66 -18.21 7.14
C LEU A 417 29.61 -19.22 7.79
N THR A 418 29.23 -20.49 7.74
CA THR A 418 30.15 -21.62 7.89
C THR A 418 30.17 -22.38 6.59
#